data_f74012f7828caa0153991bc88df4a82f
#
_entry.id   f74012f7828caa0153991bc88df4a82f
#
_cell.length_a   1.000
_cell.length_b   1.000
_cell.length_c   1.000
_cell.angle_alpha   90.00
_cell.angle_beta   90.00
_cell.angle_gamma   90.00
#
_symmetry.space_group_name_H-M   'P 1'
#
loop_
_entity.id
_entity.type
_entity.pdbx_description
1 polymer ?
#
loop_
_entity_poly.entity_id
_entity_poly.type
_entity_poly.pdbx_seq_one_letter_code
_entity_poly.pdbx_strand_id
1 'polypeptide(L)'
;MTIYRVDENGEASVKPIVTTFDFAELMNVHPVDLEELEQDFMTLDQEPVDVIHHFYPGIYMREARLPKGCFLIGHKQAKPHLNLMLNGYVGFLGGGEAKGPFMAVGEPGRKCGVIREETAWYNIYATDETDIGTLESMFLEKSDAAIAQEIELAQAETDETVAARADYLSMLLDLDVTHEMVSAMSAYKDDRINLPWGAYKFRSAPSPIHGNGVFASARIEAGETIGPANINGKRTVLGYGINHSANPNAYAVATHGGISVVAKRDITGNRAGVFGEEITMDYRQSRKVALCLR
;
A
#
# COMPACT_ATOMS: atom_id res chain seq x y z
N MET A 1 6.47 7.96 -0.06
CA MET A 1 6.87 8.09 1.37
C MET A 1 8.16 7.33 1.53
N THR A 2 9.19 7.98 2.01
CA THR A 2 10.54 7.41 2.19
C THR A 2 10.84 7.38 3.67
N ILE A 3 11.35 6.26 4.19
CA ILE A 3 11.67 6.06 5.60
C ILE A 3 12.88 5.14 5.73
N TYR A 4 13.78 5.47 6.64
CA TYR A 4 14.96 4.68 6.96
C TYR A 4 15.31 4.85 8.44
N ARG A 5 16.13 3.93 8.95
CA ARG A 5 16.49 3.90 10.37
C ARG A 5 17.67 4.81 10.65
N VAL A 6 17.57 5.56 11.74
CA VAL A 6 18.66 6.36 12.31
C VAL A 6 18.98 5.87 13.75
N ASP A 7 20.21 6.02 14.18
CA ASP A 7 20.62 5.75 15.56
C ASP A 7 20.19 6.85 16.53
N GLU A 8 20.53 6.71 17.79
CA GLU A 8 20.20 7.67 18.85
C GLU A 8 20.84 9.06 18.66
N ASN A 9 21.86 9.18 17.81
CA ASN A 9 22.53 10.44 17.45
C ASN A 9 21.95 11.03 16.16
N GLY A 10 21.02 10.35 15.49
CA GLY A 10 20.43 10.76 14.24
C GLY A 10 21.21 10.31 13.01
N GLU A 11 22.14 9.34 13.14
CA GLU A 11 22.86 8.78 12.02
C GLU A 11 22.09 7.63 11.37
N ALA A 12 22.10 7.58 10.02
CA ALA A 12 21.45 6.50 9.28
C ALA A 12 22.22 5.18 9.46
N SER A 13 21.52 4.12 9.85
CA SER A 13 22.08 2.77 9.91
C SER A 13 22.23 2.22 8.50
N VAL A 14 23.35 2.52 7.85
CA VAL A 14 23.68 2.00 6.52
C VAL A 14 24.69 0.88 6.67
N LYS A 15 24.43 -0.30 6.08
CA LYS A 15 25.51 -1.23 5.72
C LYS A 15 26.43 -0.48 4.74
N PRO A 16 27.76 -0.57 4.88
CA PRO A 16 28.68 0.45 4.44
C PRO A 16 28.81 0.55 2.92
N ILE A 17 28.00 1.40 2.30
CA ILE A 17 28.35 2.11 1.09
C ILE A 17 27.86 3.55 1.27
N VAL A 18 28.72 4.36 1.85
CA VAL A 18 28.86 5.82 1.70
C VAL A 18 27.80 6.73 2.35
N THR A 19 28.37 7.63 3.14
CA THR A 19 27.89 8.88 3.76
C THR A 19 27.01 8.72 4.99
N THR A 20 27.63 8.87 6.14
CA THR A 20 26.97 9.29 7.39
C THR A 20 26.34 10.66 7.16
N PHE A 21 25.01 10.69 7.08
CA PHE A 21 24.26 11.95 7.17
C PHE A 21 24.13 12.33 8.64
N ASP A 22 24.59 13.49 9.02
CA ASP A 22 24.29 14.06 10.33
C ASP A 22 22.88 14.67 10.32
N PHE A 23 21.92 13.91 10.82
CA PHE A 23 20.52 14.36 10.89
C PHE A 23 20.32 15.51 11.88
N ALA A 24 21.18 15.66 12.88
CA ALA A 24 21.13 16.82 13.75
C ALA A 24 21.49 18.09 12.98
N GLU A 25 22.43 17.99 12.02
CA GLU A 25 22.78 19.08 11.12
C GLU A 25 21.64 19.36 10.13
N LEU A 26 21.06 18.33 9.50
CA LEU A 26 19.89 18.45 8.60
C LEU A 26 18.67 19.09 9.28
N MET A 27 18.41 18.79 10.55
CA MET A 27 17.30 19.39 11.30
C MET A 27 17.46 20.90 11.50
N ASN A 28 18.66 21.43 11.35
CA ASN A 28 18.99 22.84 11.53
C ASN A 28 19.22 23.61 10.20
N VAL A 29 19.23 22.91 9.04
CA VAL A 29 19.44 23.54 7.72
C VAL A 29 18.13 24.02 7.12
N HIS A 30 18.06 25.28 6.72
CA HIS A 30 16.93 25.86 6.00
C HIS A 30 17.43 26.69 4.80
N PRO A 31 16.74 26.62 3.66
CA PRO A 31 15.72 25.66 3.22
C PRO A 31 16.35 24.35 2.70
N VAL A 32 15.76 23.20 2.99
CA VAL A 32 16.15 21.91 2.40
C VAL A 32 15.25 21.62 1.21
N ASP A 33 15.84 21.26 0.07
CA ASP A 33 15.10 20.70 -1.05
C ASP A 33 14.69 19.26 -0.71
N LEU A 34 13.40 19.08 -0.39
CA LEU A 34 12.89 17.77 -0.01
C LEU A 34 12.85 16.78 -1.17
N GLU A 35 12.85 17.24 -2.41
CA GLU A 35 12.87 16.35 -3.57
C GLU A 35 14.28 15.79 -3.80
N GLU A 36 15.32 16.62 -3.71
CA GLU A 36 16.71 16.20 -3.76
C GLU A 36 17.02 15.24 -2.61
N LEU A 37 16.63 15.60 -1.38
CA LEU A 37 16.80 14.77 -0.20
C LEU A 37 16.10 13.40 -0.34
N GLU A 38 14.91 13.35 -0.91
CA GLU A 38 14.19 12.09 -1.14
C GLU A 38 14.90 11.20 -2.16
N GLN A 39 15.44 11.79 -3.26
CA GLN A 39 16.19 11.02 -4.25
C GLN A 39 17.41 10.33 -3.62
N ASP A 40 18.15 11.05 -2.79
CA ASP A 40 19.30 10.49 -2.08
C ASP A 40 18.87 9.35 -1.15
N PHE A 41 17.78 9.54 -0.41
CA PHE A 41 17.29 8.58 0.56
C PHE A 41 16.59 7.36 -0.03
N MET A 42 16.06 7.46 -1.23
CA MET A 42 15.51 6.31 -1.94
C MET A 42 16.58 5.28 -2.33
N THR A 43 17.86 5.67 -2.32
CA THR A 43 18.99 4.76 -2.54
C THR A 43 19.31 3.89 -1.30
N LEU A 44 18.79 4.25 -0.13
CA LEU A 44 19.01 3.55 1.12
C LEU A 44 17.97 2.43 1.33
N ASP A 45 18.30 1.47 2.21
CA ASP A 45 17.35 0.45 2.63
C ASP A 45 16.13 1.09 3.30
N GLN A 46 14.95 0.82 2.77
CA GLN A 46 13.70 1.37 3.25
C GLN A 46 13.12 0.50 4.38
N GLU A 47 12.69 1.13 5.46
CA GLU A 47 12.05 0.44 6.58
C GLU A 47 10.59 0.06 6.26
N PRO A 48 10.08 -1.03 6.83
CA PRO A 48 8.66 -1.36 6.72
C PRO A 48 7.78 -0.27 7.31
N VAL A 49 6.74 0.12 6.57
CA VAL A 49 5.71 1.05 7.03
C VAL A 49 4.35 0.49 6.67
N ASP A 50 3.63 0.06 7.67
CA ASP A 50 2.25 -0.36 7.49
C ASP A 50 1.36 0.85 7.20
N VAL A 51 0.63 0.79 6.09
CA VAL A 51 -0.42 1.74 5.74
C VAL A 51 -1.75 1.01 5.72
N ILE A 52 -2.69 1.45 6.58
CA ILE A 52 -4.01 0.87 6.70
C ILE A 52 -5.04 1.91 6.28
N HIS A 53 -5.95 1.49 5.42
CA HIS A 53 -7.04 2.33 4.90
C HIS A 53 -8.32 2.01 5.65
N HIS A 54 -8.88 3.00 6.35
CA HIS A 54 -10.12 2.83 7.11
C HIS A 54 -11.24 3.62 6.43
N PHE A 55 -12.37 2.96 6.21
CA PHE A 55 -13.57 3.55 5.61
C PHE A 55 -14.71 3.56 6.60
N TYR A 56 -15.30 4.74 6.78
CA TYR A 56 -16.51 4.98 7.57
C TYR A 56 -17.45 5.90 6.78
N PRO A 57 -18.73 6.02 7.16
CA PRO A 57 -19.66 6.92 6.49
C PRO A 57 -19.10 8.36 6.41
N GLY A 58 -18.87 8.87 5.20
CA GLY A 58 -18.35 10.21 4.97
C GLY A 58 -16.89 10.44 5.37
N ILE A 59 -16.15 9.41 5.77
CA ILE A 59 -14.78 9.54 6.29
C ILE A 59 -13.88 8.46 5.71
N TYR A 60 -12.77 8.90 5.13
CA TYR A 60 -11.60 8.07 4.88
C TYR A 60 -10.47 8.44 5.85
N MET A 61 -9.88 7.44 6.49
CA MET A 61 -8.74 7.62 7.38
C MET A 61 -7.58 6.73 6.92
N ARG A 62 -6.44 7.36 6.66
CA ARG A 62 -5.19 6.68 6.31
C ARG A 62 -4.28 6.64 7.52
N GLU A 63 -4.13 5.47 8.10
CA GLU A 63 -3.20 5.18 9.19
C GLU A 63 -1.83 4.81 8.62
N ALA A 64 -0.76 5.44 9.13
CA ALA A 64 0.61 5.02 8.88
C ALA A 64 1.27 4.65 10.21
N ARG A 65 1.79 3.43 10.32
CA ARG A 65 2.54 2.96 11.49
C ARG A 65 4.02 3.18 11.26
N LEU A 66 4.58 4.09 12.03
CA LEU A 66 5.92 4.61 11.83
C LEU A 66 6.84 4.08 12.94
N PRO A 67 7.88 3.27 12.59
CA PRO A 67 8.80 2.72 13.57
C PRO A 67 9.66 3.82 14.23
N LYS A 68 9.98 3.62 15.51
CA LYS A 68 10.95 4.47 16.23
C LYS A 68 12.33 4.43 15.55
N GLY A 69 13.03 5.56 15.55
CA GLY A 69 14.40 5.67 15.04
C GLY A 69 14.47 5.78 13.52
N CYS A 70 13.38 6.19 12.87
CA CYS A 70 13.32 6.40 11.44
C CYS A 70 13.20 7.88 11.11
N PHE A 71 13.73 8.26 9.95
CA PHE A 71 13.47 9.55 9.33
C PHE A 71 12.42 9.36 8.23
N LEU A 72 11.42 10.21 8.22
CA LEU A 72 10.29 10.11 7.31
C LEU A 72 10.24 11.31 6.38
N ILE A 73 10.14 11.07 5.07
CA ILE A 73 9.70 12.05 4.09
C ILE A 73 8.34 11.60 3.57
N GLY A 74 7.27 12.28 4.00
CA GLY A 74 5.90 11.94 3.60
C GLY A 74 5.59 12.30 2.15
N HIS A 75 4.56 11.72 1.55
CA HIS A 75 3.99 12.25 0.32
C HIS A 75 3.40 13.65 0.56
N LYS A 76 3.42 14.50 -0.44
CA LYS A 76 2.77 15.80 -0.37
C LYS A 76 1.26 15.61 -0.27
N GLN A 77 0.64 16.24 0.72
CA GLN A 77 -0.80 16.27 0.87
C GLN A 77 -1.36 17.32 -0.09
N ALA A 78 -2.30 16.93 -0.94
CA ALA A 78 -2.88 17.82 -1.96
C ALA A 78 -3.99 18.71 -1.40
N LYS A 79 -4.60 18.33 -0.26
CA LYS A 79 -5.76 19.02 0.29
C LYS A 79 -5.65 19.17 1.81
N PRO A 80 -6.37 20.16 2.40
CA PRO A 80 -6.54 20.25 3.84
C PRO A 80 -7.11 18.94 4.40
N HIS A 81 -6.62 18.54 5.56
CA HIS A 81 -6.98 17.29 6.22
C HIS A 81 -6.83 17.42 7.74
N LEU A 82 -7.38 16.47 8.48
CA LEU A 82 -7.13 16.38 9.90
C LEU A 82 -5.98 15.40 10.15
N ASN A 83 -4.98 15.83 10.93
CA ASN A 83 -3.94 14.95 11.46
C ASN A 83 -4.36 14.52 12.87
N LEU A 84 -4.26 13.23 13.15
CA LEU A 84 -4.44 12.64 14.46
C LEU A 84 -3.28 11.72 14.77
N MET A 85 -2.75 11.80 15.99
CA MET A 85 -1.76 10.88 16.54
C MET A 85 -2.19 10.56 17.97
N LEU A 86 -2.48 9.29 18.24
CA LEU A 86 -2.94 8.87 19.57
C LEU A 86 -1.77 8.64 20.53
N ASN A 87 -0.66 8.16 20.00
CA ASN A 87 0.59 7.92 20.72
C ASN A 87 1.77 8.20 19.79
N GLY A 88 2.96 8.33 20.35
CA GLY A 88 4.21 8.54 19.62
C GLY A 88 4.78 9.94 19.80
N TYR A 89 5.93 10.14 19.16
CA TYR A 89 6.66 11.40 19.19
C TYR A 89 7.42 11.60 17.89
N VAL A 90 7.19 12.73 17.23
CA VAL A 90 7.80 13.11 15.94
C VAL A 90 8.44 14.50 16.09
N GLY A 91 9.72 14.61 15.72
CA GLY A 91 10.41 15.89 15.54
C GLY A 91 10.43 16.25 14.06
N PHE A 92 9.96 17.45 13.68
CA PHE A 92 9.88 17.86 12.28
C PHE A 92 11.13 18.58 11.81
N LEU A 93 11.50 18.37 10.56
CA LEU A 93 12.51 19.18 9.88
C LEU A 93 12.03 20.64 9.83
N GLY A 94 12.93 21.56 10.13
CA GLY A 94 12.56 22.98 10.23
C GLY A 94 12.09 23.43 11.62
N GLY A 95 12.11 22.51 12.57
CA GLY A 95 11.73 22.76 13.97
C GLY A 95 10.27 22.42 14.26
N GLY A 96 9.98 22.33 15.53
CA GLY A 96 8.70 21.88 16.02
C GLY A 96 8.62 20.36 16.24
N GLU A 97 7.66 19.96 17.02
CA GLU A 97 7.45 18.58 17.39
C GLU A 97 5.96 18.28 17.62
N ALA A 98 5.58 17.01 17.46
CA ALA A 98 4.27 16.51 17.85
C ALA A 98 4.45 15.32 18.78
N LYS A 99 3.75 15.37 19.92
CA LYS A 99 3.71 14.27 20.90
C LYS A 99 2.26 13.87 21.14
N GLY A 100 1.99 12.57 21.14
CA GLY A 100 0.64 12.05 21.34
C GLY A 100 0.12 12.22 22.80
N PRO A 101 -1.19 12.40 23.00
CA PRO A 101 -2.19 12.56 21.95
C PRO A 101 -2.10 13.94 21.27
N PHE A 102 -2.21 13.97 19.94
CA PHE A 102 -2.09 15.19 19.14
C PHE A 102 -3.16 15.20 18.05
N MET A 103 -3.79 16.34 17.82
CA MET A 103 -4.73 16.57 16.73
C MET A 103 -4.57 17.99 16.21
N ALA A 104 -4.45 18.13 14.88
CA ALA A 104 -4.37 19.44 14.25
C ALA A 104 -4.86 19.40 12.80
N VAL A 105 -5.37 20.52 12.32
CA VAL A 105 -5.63 20.71 10.88
C VAL A 105 -4.28 20.72 10.16
N GLY A 106 -4.19 19.94 9.08
CA GLY A 106 -3.06 19.92 8.16
C GLY A 106 -3.42 20.68 6.89
N GLU A 107 -2.59 21.66 6.56
CA GLU A 107 -2.65 22.33 5.26
C GLU A 107 -1.98 21.47 4.18
N PRO A 108 -2.28 21.72 2.88
CA PRO A 108 -1.55 21.10 1.79
C PRO A 108 -0.04 21.30 1.94
N GLY A 109 0.72 20.27 1.65
CA GLY A 109 2.18 20.33 1.80
C GLY A 109 2.79 19.00 2.18
N ARG A 110 4.11 19.02 2.37
CA ARG A 110 4.93 17.85 2.67
C ARG A 110 5.46 17.92 4.09
N LYS A 111 5.40 16.79 4.81
CA LYS A 111 5.97 16.67 6.16
C LYS A 111 7.21 15.79 6.11
N CYS A 112 8.20 16.18 6.88
CA CYS A 112 9.47 15.49 6.99
C CYS A 112 9.97 15.56 8.43
N GLY A 113 10.52 14.47 8.96
CA GLY A 113 10.99 14.47 10.34
C GLY A 113 11.43 13.10 10.86
N VAL A 114 11.92 13.11 12.09
CA VAL A 114 12.42 11.93 12.82
C VAL A 114 11.32 11.36 13.72
N ILE A 115 11.12 10.06 13.67
CA ILE A 115 10.19 9.32 14.53
C ILE A 115 10.95 8.96 15.82
N ARG A 116 10.70 9.69 16.89
CA ARG A 116 11.39 9.52 18.17
C ARG A 116 10.80 8.43 19.06
N GLU A 117 9.51 8.15 18.89
CA GLU A 117 8.81 7.03 19.52
C GLU A 117 7.91 6.38 18.47
N GLU A 118 7.62 5.08 18.59
CA GLU A 118 6.69 4.38 17.69
C GLU A 118 5.38 5.14 17.59
N THR A 119 4.98 5.46 16.35
CA THR A 119 3.90 6.42 16.08
C THR A 119 2.87 5.84 15.13
N ALA A 120 1.60 5.89 15.51
CA ALA A 120 0.48 5.73 14.62
C ALA A 120 -0.04 7.12 14.19
N TRP A 121 0.20 7.47 12.93
CA TRP A 121 -0.20 8.74 12.34
C TRP A 121 -1.39 8.56 11.42
N TYR A 122 -2.45 9.32 11.63
CA TYR A 122 -3.68 9.28 10.86
C TYR A 122 -3.86 10.57 10.07
N ASN A 123 -4.07 10.44 8.76
CA ASN A 123 -4.62 11.51 7.93
C ASN A 123 -6.09 11.22 7.68
N ILE A 124 -6.98 12.15 8.01
CA ILE A 124 -8.43 11.97 7.97
C ILE A 124 -9.02 12.96 6.96
N TYR A 125 -9.84 12.44 6.05
CA TYR A 125 -10.47 13.19 4.96
C TYR A 125 -11.97 12.94 4.94
N ALA A 126 -12.75 13.96 4.60
CA ALA A 126 -14.19 13.86 4.38
C ALA A 126 -14.45 13.38 2.96
N THR A 127 -14.91 12.14 2.80
CA THR A 127 -15.28 11.55 1.51
C THR A 127 -16.01 10.22 1.72
N ASP A 128 -16.88 9.85 0.78
CA ASP A 128 -17.52 8.53 0.68
C ASP A 128 -16.79 7.62 -0.33
N GLU A 129 -15.71 8.09 -0.95
CA GLU A 129 -14.90 7.27 -1.86
C GLU A 129 -14.21 6.14 -1.10
N THR A 130 -14.19 4.94 -1.68
CA THR A 130 -13.53 3.75 -1.10
C THR A 130 -12.57 3.06 -2.08
N ASP A 131 -12.42 3.57 -3.29
CA ASP A 131 -11.36 3.13 -4.19
C ASP A 131 -10.04 3.78 -3.80
N ILE A 132 -9.10 2.96 -3.30
CA ILE A 132 -7.84 3.43 -2.73
C ILE A 132 -6.98 4.15 -3.77
N GLY A 133 -6.97 3.69 -5.02
CA GLY A 133 -6.23 4.37 -6.10
C GLY A 133 -6.77 5.78 -6.38
N THR A 134 -8.09 5.92 -6.41
CA THR A 134 -8.78 7.21 -6.52
C THR A 134 -8.46 8.11 -5.34
N LEU A 135 -8.52 7.59 -4.11
CA LEU A 135 -8.21 8.33 -2.89
C LEU A 135 -6.75 8.82 -2.85
N GLU A 136 -5.79 7.97 -3.23
CA GLU A 136 -4.41 8.39 -3.33
C GLU A 136 -4.24 9.51 -4.36
N SER A 137 -4.87 9.42 -5.51
CA SER A 137 -4.85 10.47 -6.54
C SER A 137 -5.53 11.77 -6.10
N MET A 138 -6.55 11.69 -5.25
CA MET A 138 -7.29 12.85 -4.75
C MET A 138 -6.53 13.61 -3.66
N PHE A 139 -5.79 12.90 -2.81
CA PHE A 139 -5.25 13.44 -1.57
C PHE A 139 -3.73 13.46 -1.50
N LEU A 140 -3.02 12.72 -2.36
CA LEU A 140 -1.56 12.63 -2.37
C LEU A 140 -1.00 13.09 -3.71
N GLU A 141 0.05 13.89 -3.67
CA GLU A 141 0.94 14.15 -4.81
C GLU A 141 2.23 13.36 -4.58
N LYS A 142 2.53 12.44 -5.50
CA LYS A 142 3.76 11.65 -5.47
C LYS A 142 4.88 12.46 -6.14
N SER A 143 6.11 12.35 -5.63
CA SER A 143 7.29 12.89 -6.28
C SER A 143 7.61 12.11 -7.57
N ASP A 144 8.38 12.75 -8.47
CA ASP A 144 8.87 12.09 -9.70
C ASP A 144 9.70 10.85 -9.36
N ALA A 145 10.48 10.89 -8.29
CA ALA A 145 11.27 9.76 -7.81
C ALA A 145 10.36 8.58 -7.37
N ALA A 146 9.31 8.84 -6.63
CA ALA A 146 8.35 7.81 -6.22
C ALA A 146 7.60 7.22 -7.43
N ILE A 147 7.24 8.05 -8.41
CA ILE A 147 6.60 7.59 -9.65
C ILE A 147 7.55 6.71 -10.47
N ALA A 148 8.82 7.13 -10.61
CA ALA A 148 9.83 6.36 -11.33
C ALA A 148 10.03 4.98 -10.68
N GLN A 149 10.10 4.90 -9.36
CA GLN A 149 10.22 3.64 -8.62
C GLN A 149 8.99 2.74 -8.83
N GLU A 150 7.78 3.29 -8.82
CA GLU A 150 6.56 2.53 -9.11
C GLU A 150 6.58 1.93 -10.52
N ILE A 151 7.07 2.70 -11.51
CA ILE A 151 7.23 2.23 -12.90
C ILE A 151 8.27 1.11 -12.97
N GLU A 152 9.41 1.25 -12.31
CA GLU A 152 10.46 0.22 -12.27
C GLU A 152 9.93 -1.08 -11.68
N LEU A 153 9.22 -1.01 -10.55
CA LEU A 153 8.60 -2.18 -9.92
C LEU A 153 7.55 -2.85 -10.80
N ALA A 154 6.76 -2.06 -11.52
CA ALA A 154 5.76 -2.60 -12.45
C ALA A 154 6.39 -3.30 -13.67
N GLN A 155 7.65 -3.02 -13.98
CA GLN A 155 8.42 -3.62 -15.08
C GLN A 155 9.37 -4.73 -14.61
N ALA A 156 9.50 -4.94 -13.28
CA ALA A 156 10.42 -5.93 -12.75
C ALA A 156 10.04 -7.34 -13.16
N GLU A 157 10.96 -8.06 -13.79
CA GLU A 157 10.80 -9.48 -14.07
C GLU A 157 11.46 -10.32 -12.97
N THR A 158 10.64 -11.05 -12.25
CA THR A 158 11.07 -12.03 -11.26
C THR A 158 10.68 -13.43 -11.73
N ASP A 159 11.32 -14.47 -11.19
CA ASP A 159 10.94 -15.86 -11.49
C ASP A 159 9.46 -16.11 -11.18
N GLU A 160 8.93 -15.46 -10.15
CA GLU A 160 7.52 -15.56 -9.75
C GLU A 160 6.57 -14.92 -10.77
N THR A 161 6.91 -13.74 -11.30
CA THR A 161 6.10 -13.06 -12.31
C THR A 161 6.13 -13.81 -13.64
N VAL A 162 7.29 -14.34 -14.03
CA VAL A 162 7.45 -15.20 -15.22
C VAL A 162 6.64 -16.49 -15.08
N ALA A 163 6.74 -17.15 -13.92
CA ALA A 163 5.95 -18.36 -13.64
C ALA A 163 4.44 -18.10 -13.62
N ALA A 164 4.00 -16.99 -13.05
CA ALA A 164 2.58 -16.61 -13.03
C ALA A 164 2.03 -16.41 -14.46
N ARG A 165 2.78 -15.69 -15.30
CA ARG A 165 2.40 -15.51 -16.73
C ARG A 165 2.37 -16.82 -17.52
N ALA A 166 3.35 -17.71 -17.27
CA ALA A 166 3.40 -19.02 -17.92
C ALA A 166 2.22 -19.92 -17.53
N ASP A 167 1.88 -19.96 -16.24
CA ASP A 167 0.75 -20.78 -15.77
C ASP A 167 -0.60 -20.21 -16.19
N TYR A 168 -0.69 -18.92 -16.48
CA TYR A 168 -1.93 -18.30 -16.97
C TYR A 168 -2.46 -18.98 -18.22
N LEU A 169 -1.59 -19.35 -19.19
CA LEU A 169 -2.00 -20.08 -20.38
C LEU A 169 -2.53 -21.48 -20.07
N SER A 170 -1.89 -22.19 -19.14
CA SER A 170 -2.39 -23.47 -18.64
C SER A 170 -3.74 -23.33 -17.94
N MET A 171 -3.90 -22.30 -17.14
CA MET A 171 -5.14 -21.99 -16.44
C MET A 171 -6.30 -21.72 -17.41
N LEU A 172 -6.07 -21.01 -18.51
CA LEU A 172 -7.10 -20.81 -19.56
C LEU A 172 -7.62 -22.14 -20.10
N LEU A 173 -6.71 -23.09 -20.40
CA LEU A 173 -7.07 -24.42 -20.88
C LEU A 173 -7.85 -25.21 -19.81
N ASP A 174 -7.38 -25.21 -18.56
CA ASP A 174 -8.03 -25.94 -17.46
C ASP A 174 -9.45 -25.42 -17.16
N LEU A 175 -9.68 -24.14 -17.39
CA LEU A 175 -10.99 -23.52 -17.15
C LEU A 175 -11.89 -23.46 -18.38
N ASP A 176 -11.39 -23.91 -19.54
CA ASP A 176 -12.07 -23.82 -20.85
C ASP A 176 -12.56 -22.38 -21.13
N VAL A 177 -11.64 -21.41 -21.00
CA VAL A 177 -11.88 -19.99 -21.28
C VAL A 177 -10.77 -19.43 -22.15
N THR A 178 -11.06 -18.33 -22.88
CA THR A 178 -10.06 -17.62 -23.66
C THR A 178 -9.56 -16.36 -22.95
N HIS A 179 -8.44 -15.83 -23.40
CA HIS A 179 -7.91 -14.55 -22.91
C HIS A 179 -8.93 -13.41 -23.11
N GLU A 180 -9.63 -13.39 -24.26
CA GLU A 180 -10.65 -12.39 -24.55
C GLU A 180 -11.83 -12.47 -23.56
N MET A 181 -12.24 -13.68 -23.16
CA MET A 181 -13.29 -13.87 -22.15
C MET A 181 -12.84 -13.33 -20.79
N VAL A 182 -11.62 -13.63 -20.35
CA VAL A 182 -11.07 -13.11 -19.09
C VAL A 182 -10.94 -11.59 -19.13
N SER A 183 -10.44 -11.04 -20.26
CA SER A 183 -10.31 -9.58 -20.44
C SER A 183 -11.67 -8.89 -20.43
N ALA A 184 -12.67 -9.45 -21.10
CA ALA A 184 -14.03 -8.92 -21.10
C ALA A 184 -14.67 -8.95 -19.71
N MET A 185 -14.46 -10.03 -18.94
CA MET A 185 -14.90 -10.12 -17.55
C MET A 185 -14.21 -9.09 -16.66
N SER A 186 -12.91 -8.88 -16.82
CA SER A 186 -12.16 -7.88 -16.07
C SER A 186 -12.59 -6.45 -16.40
N ALA A 187 -12.89 -6.16 -17.66
CA ALA A 187 -13.35 -4.87 -18.15
C ALA A 187 -14.80 -4.54 -17.75
N TYR A 188 -15.63 -5.55 -17.46
CA TYR A 188 -17.04 -5.36 -17.13
C TYR A 188 -17.20 -4.60 -15.80
N LYS A 189 -17.99 -3.53 -15.81
CA LYS A 189 -18.09 -2.58 -14.67
C LYS A 189 -19.42 -2.62 -13.94
N ASP A 190 -20.49 -3.14 -14.58
CA ASP A 190 -21.85 -3.05 -14.03
C ASP A 190 -22.05 -3.95 -12.79
N ASP A 191 -21.17 -4.93 -12.60
CA ASP A 191 -21.12 -5.80 -11.42
C ASP A 191 -20.13 -5.34 -10.35
N ARG A 192 -19.56 -4.14 -10.47
CA ARG A 192 -18.64 -3.61 -9.47
C ARG A 192 -19.37 -2.96 -8.30
N ILE A 193 -18.80 -3.12 -7.12
CA ILE A 193 -19.28 -2.50 -5.89
C ILE A 193 -18.08 -1.98 -5.10
N ASN A 194 -18.28 -0.89 -4.40
CA ASN A 194 -17.31 -0.32 -3.47
C ASN A 194 -17.01 -1.28 -2.32
N LEU A 195 -15.84 -1.15 -1.72
CA LEU A 195 -15.54 -1.84 -0.48
C LEU A 195 -16.50 -1.41 0.62
N PRO A 196 -17.00 -2.35 1.43
CA PRO A 196 -17.72 -2.00 2.65
C PRO A 196 -16.88 -1.15 3.59
N TRP A 197 -17.52 -0.51 4.55
CA TRP A 197 -16.81 0.14 5.63
C TRP A 197 -15.98 -0.88 6.42
N GLY A 198 -14.78 -0.48 6.79
CA GLY A 198 -13.81 -1.36 7.44
C GLY A 198 -12.39 -0.88 7.27
N ALA A 199 -11.45 -1.72 7.70
CA ALA A 199 -10.02 -1.49 7.58
C ALA A 199 -9.41 -2.44 6.55
N TYR A 200 -8.57 -1.91 5.65
CA TYR A 200 -7.95 -2.66 4.56
C TYR A 200 -6.46 -2.40 4.48
N LYS A 201 -5.69 -3.46 4.25
CA LYS A 201 -4.23 -3.48 4.20
C LYS A 201 -3.70 -3.68 2.78
N PHE A 202 -4.32 -3.05 1.79
CA PHE A 202 -3.90 -3.20 0.39
C PHE A 202 -4.15 -1.94 -0.41
N ARG A 203 -3.56 -1.88 -1.59
CA ARG A 203 -3.75 -0.84 -2.60
C ARG A 203 -3.70 -1.44 -4.01
N SER A 204 -4.27 -0.74 -4.99
CA SER A 204 -4.10 -1.09 -6.41
C SER A 204 -2.92 -0.33 -7.00
N ALA A 205 -2.13 -1.01 -7.85
CA ALA A 205 -1.01 -0.42 -8.57
C ALA A 205 -0.74 -1.18 -9.87
N PRO A 206 0.03 -0.62 -10.82
CA PRO A 206 0.51 -1.36 -11.99
C PRO A 206 1.26 -2.62 -11.56
N SER A 207 0.98 -3.75 -12.23
CA SER A 207 1.50 -5.07 -11.87
C SER A 207 2.49 -5.59 -12.91
N PRO A 208 3.60 -6.18 -12.46
CA PRO A 208 4.52 -6.88 -13.36
C PRO A 208 3.91 -8.19 -13.92
N ILE A 209 2.83 -8.71 -13.33
CA ILE A 209 2.13 -9.91 -13.87
C ILE A 209 1.27 -9.50 -15.06
N HIS A 210 0.27 -8.63 -14.82
CA HIS A 210 -0.62 -8.13 -15.88
C HIS A 210 -1.40 -6.90 -15.41
N GLY A 211 -1.42 -5.83 -16.21
CA GLY A 211 -2.24 -4.63 -16.00
C GLY A 211 -2.05 -4.02 -14.61
N ASN A 212 -3.13 -3.92 -13.84
CA ASN A 212 -3.09 -3.54 -12.44
C ASN A 212 -3.24 -4.77 -11.55
N GLY A 213 -2.55 -4.75 -10.41
CA GLY A 213 -2.63 -5.75 -9.35
C GLY A 213 -3.08 -5.14 -8.02
N VAL A 214 -3.24 -5.99 -7.03
CA VAL A 214 -3.51 -5.59 -5.65
C VAL A 214 -2.28 -5.93 -4.83
N PHE A 215 -1.74 -4.94 -4.13
CA PHE A 215 -0.50 -5.06 -3.35
C PHE A 215 -0.78 -4.82 -1.88
N ALA A 216 -0.13 -5.58 -1.00
CA ALA A 216 -0.22 -5.37 0.43
C ALA A 216 0.36 -4.00 0.81
N SER A 217 -0.40 -3.18 1.53
CA SER A 217 0.04 -1.87 2.05
C SER A 217 0.49 -1.94 3.51
N ALA A 218 0.17 -3.04 4.19
CA ALA A 218 0.62 -3.39 5.53
C ALA A 218 0.86 -4.90 5.59
N ARG A 219 1.59 -5.37 6.60
CA ARG A 219 1.75 -6.81 6.82
C ARG A 219 0.39 -7.48 7.03
N ILE A 220 0.16 -8.57 6.32
CA ILE A 220 -1.02 -9.42 6.44
C ILE A 220 -0.54 -10.79 6.95
N GLU A 221 -1.13 -11.28 8.02
CA GLU A 221 -0.75 -12.55 8.63
C GLU A 221 -1.44 -13.75 7.94
N ALA A 222 -0.80 -14.90 7.99
CA ALA A 222 -1.39 -16.14 7.50
C ALA A 222 -2.76 -16.40 8.15
N GLY A 223 -3.79 -16.67 7.33
CA GLY A 223 -5.17 -16.86 7.80
C GLY A 223 -5.97 -15.57 8.01
N GLU A 224 -5.35 -14.40 7.90
CA GLU A 224 -6.06 -13.11 7.98
C GLU A 224 -6.98 -12.92 6.77
N THR A 225 -8.20 -12.42 7.02
CA THR A 225 -9.13 -12.03 5.95
C THR A 225 -8.70 -10.69 5.37
N ILE A 226 -8.32 -10.69 4.10
CA ILE A 226 -7.87 -9.50 3.36
C ILE A 226 -9.07 -8.59 3.07
N GLY A 227 -10.18 -9.19 2.65
CA GLY A 227 -11.42 -8.49 2.39
C GLY A 227 -12.37 -9.25 1.48
N PRO A 228 -13.56 -8.70 1.20
CA PRO A 228 -14.53 -9.33 0.30
C PRO A 228 -14.11 -9.14 -1.16
N ALA A 229 -14.11 -10.23 -1.93
CA ALA A 229 -13.95 -10.21 -3.39
C ALA A 229 -15.30 -10.09 -4.10
N ASN A 230 -16.35 -10.70 -3.52
CA ASN A 230 -17.70 -10.64 -4.07
C ASN A 230 -18.70 -10.46 -2.94
N ILE A 231 -19.70 -9.60 -3.15
CA ILE A 231 -20.81 -9.35 -2.23
C ILE A 231 -22.10 -9.40 -3.02
N ASN A 232 -22.95 -10.38 -2.74
CA ASN A 232 -24.24 -10.57 -3.40
C ASN A 232 -24.15 -10.53 -4.95
N GLY A 233 -23.14 -11.20 -5.51
CA GLY A 233 -22.92 -11.28 -6.96
C GLY A 233 -22.13 -10.11 -7.56
N LYS A 234 -21.82 -9.05 -6.79
CA LYS A 234 -21.03 -7.90 -7.25
C LYS A 234 -19.59 -8.00 -6.78
N ARG A 235 -18.65 -7.62 -7.65
CA ARG A 235 -17.20 -7.69 -7.38
C ARG A 235 -16.69 -6.39 -6.78
N THR A 236 -15.90 -6.51 -5.73
CA THR A 236 -15.06 -5.41 -5.21
C THR A 236 -13.74 -5.36 -5.98
N VAL A 237 -12.86 -4.43 -5.63
CA VAL A 237 -11.50 -4.36 -6.18
C VAL A 237 -10.72 -5.67 -5.99
N LEU A 238 -10.91 -6.40 -4.90
CA LEU A 238 -10.32 -7.72 -4.70
C LEU A 238 -10.87 -8.78 -5.68
N GLY A 239 -12.11 -8.62 -6.11
CA GLY A 239 -12.75 -9.56 -7.03
C GLY A 239 -12.42 -9.34 -8.51
N TYR A 240 -11.92 -8.16 -8.90
CA TYR A 240 -11.56 -7.89 -10.29
C TYR A 240 -10.10 -7.45 -10.48
N GLY A 241 -9.35 -7.15 -9.41
CA GLY A 241 -8.01 -6.61 -9.46
C GLY A 241 -6.89 -7.58 -9.04
N ILE A 242 -7.20 -8.73 -8.41
CA ILE A 242 -6.18 -9.71 -8.03
C ILE A 242 -5.75 -10.53 -9.24
N ASN A 243 -4.45 -10.61 -9.49
CA ASN A 243 -3.86 -11.38 -10.56
C ASN A 243 -3.73 -12.87 -10.25
N HIS A 244 -3.62 -13.69 -11.31
CA HIS A 244 -3.42 -15.12 -11.22
C HIS A 244 -1.97 -15.48 -10.89
N SER A 245 -1.81 -16.53 -10.06
CA SER A 245 -0.53 -17.22 -9.86
C SER A 245 -0.76 -18.70 -9.56
N ALA A 246 0.13 -19.56 -10.04
CA ALA A 246 0.17 -20.98 -9.66
C ALA A 246 0.66 -21.19 -8.22
N ASN A 247 1.47 -20.25 -7.70
CA ASN A 247 1.93 -20.23 -6.32
C ASN A 247 1.37 -19.02 -5.57
N PRO A 248 0.04 -18.97 -5.35
CA PRO A 248 -0.63 -17.81 -4.79
C PRO A 248 -0.33 -17.63 -3.30
N ASN A 249 -0.31 -16.38 -2.84
CA ASN A 249 -0.22 -16.04 -1.42
C ASN A 249 -1.58 -15.85 -0.76
N ALA A 250 -2.67 -15.90 -1.53
CA ALA A 250 -4.03 -15.82 -1.01
C ALA A 250 -4.96 -16.83 -1.69
N TYR A 251 -6.14 -17.05 -1.12
CA TYR A 251 -7.16 -17.95 -1.65
C TYR A 251 -8.57 -17.42 -1.37
N ALA A 252 -9.51 -17.86 -2.20
CA ALA A 252 -10.92 -17.51 -2.06
C ALA A 252 -11.63 -18.44 -1.05
N VAL A 253 -12.53 -17.86 -0.27
CA VAL A 253 -13.39 -18.58 0.69
C VAL A 253 -14.83 -18.14 0.49
N ALA A 254 -15.75 -19.11 0.41
CA ALA A 254 -17.18 -18.82 0.40
C ALA A 254 -17.63 -18.28 1.75
N THR A 255 -18.44 -17.22 1.71
CA THR A 255 -19.03 -16.59 2.90
C THR A 255 -20.54 -16.45 2.70
N HIS A 256 -21.26 -16.08 3.76
CA HIS A 256 -22.68 -15.77 3.62
C HIS A 256 -22.86 -14.55 2.69
N GLY A 257 -23.41 -14.79 1.50
CA GLY A 257 -23.66 -13.74 0.51
C GLY A 257 -22.48 -13.37 -0.39
N GLY A 258 -21.39 -14.16 -0.44
CA GLY A 258 -20.31 -13.85 -1.34
C GLY A 258 -19.02 -14.64 -1.18
N ILE A 259 -17.91 -13.99 -1.53
CA ILE A 259 -16.57 -14.57 -1.50
C ILE A 259 -15.65 -13.59 -0.80
N SER A 260 -14.84 -14.06 0.15
CA SER A 260 -13.73 -13.32 0.75
C SER A 260 -12.38 -13.87 0.31
N VAL A 261 -11.38 -13.03 0.35
CA VAL A 261 -9.97 -13.38 0.13
C VAL A 261 -9.29 -13.53 1.48
N VAL A 262 -8.54 -14.61 1.65
CA VAL A 262 -7.82 -14.94 2.89
C VAL A 262 -6.34 -15.18 2.55
N ALA A 263 -5.43 -14.68 3.37
CA ALA A 263 -4.00 -14.89 3.21
C ALA A 263 -3.64 -16.37 3.45
N LYS A 264 -2.90 -16.97 2.54
CA LYS A 264 -2.43 -18.36 2.63
C LYS A 264 -1.17 -18.49 3.47
N ARG A 265 -0.36 -17.44 3.48
CA ARG A 265 0.87 -17.26 4.25
C ARG A 265 0.98 -15.80 4.68
N ASP A 266 1.98 -15.47 5.48
CA ASP A 266 2.33 -14.08 5.73
C ASP A 266 2.66 -13.37 4.39
N ILE A 267 2.12 -12.16 4.23
CA ILE A 267 2.33 -11.29 3.07
C ILE A 267 3.01 -10.03 3.57
N THR A 268 4.13 -9.68 2.94
CA THR A 268 4.93 -8.51 3.32
C THR A 268 4.23 -7.24 2.87
N GLY A 269 4.09 -6.27 3.77
CA GLY A 269 3.56 -4.95 3.50
C GLY A 269 4.57 -4.00 2.86
N ASN A 270 4.18 -2.74 2.75
CA ASN A 270 5.03 -1.67 2.19
C ASN A 270 6.37 -1.57 2.93
N ARG A 271 7.42 -1.32 2.14
CA ARG A 271 8.66 -0.70 2.64
C ARG A 271 8.67 0.73 2.11
N ALA A 272 8.34 1.68 2.93
CA ALA A 272 8.20 3.12 2.67
C ALA A 272 7.99 3.47 1.19
N GLY A 273 8.44 3.94 0.29
CA GLY A 273 8.10 4.17 -1.11
C GLY A 273 7.92 2.91 -1.98
N VAL A 274 8.25 1.72 -1.46
CA VAL A 274 8.18 0.45 -2.21
C VAL A 274 6.90 -0.30 -1.84
N PHE A 275 6.19 -0.84 -2.83
CA PHE A 275 5.01 -1.69 -2.59
C PHE A 275 5.37 -2.94 -1.80
N GLY A 276 4.42 -3.42 -1.02
CA GLY A 276 4.45 -4.77 -0.50
C GLY A 276 4.28 -5.82 -1.59
N GLU A 277 4.19 -7.07 -1.18
CA GLU A 277 3.95 -8.17 -2.11
C GLU A 277 2.63 -8.00 -2.86
N GLU A 278 2.60 -8.38 -4.14
CA GLU A 278 1.35 -8.50 -4.88
C GLU A 278 0.52 -9.66 -4.31
N ILE A 279 -0.74 -9.39 -4.02
CA ILE A 279 -1.70 -10.40 -3.58
C ILE A 279 -2.17 -11.15 -4.81
N THR A 280 -1.96 -12.46 -4.83
CA THR A 280 -2.29 -13.31 -5.98
C THR A 280 -3.18 -14.47 -5.57
N MET A 281 -3.99 -14.96 -6.52
CA MET A 281 -4.86 -16.13 -6.32
C MET A 281 -4.75 -17.12 -7.49
N ASP A 282 -4.99 -18.40 -7.23
CA ASP A 282 -5.25 -19.35 -8.32
C ASP A 282 -6.71 -19.24 -8.80
N TYR A 283 -6.91 -18.80 -10.02
CA TYR A 283 -8.25 -18.64 -10.60
C TYR A 283 -9.01 -19.96 -10.69
N ARG A 284 -8.32 -21.12 -10.78
CA ARG A 284 -8.94 -22.45 -10.75
C ARG A 284 -9.65 -22.67 -9.42
N GLN A 285 -8.98 -22.32 -8.32
CA GLN A 285 -9.54 -22.42 -6.96
C GLN A 285 -10.69 -21.44 -6.76
N SER A 286 -10.53 -20.20 -7.17
CA SER A 286 -11.56 -19.14 -7.05
C SER A 286 -12.83 -19.51 -7.81
N ARG A 287 -12.71 -20.09 -9.03
CA ARG A 287 -13.87 -20.55 -9.82
C ARG A 287 -14.62 -21.69 -9.12
N LYS A 288 -13.90 -22.65 -8.52
CA LYS A 288 -14.56 -23.73 -7.74
C LYS A 288 -15.39 -23.19 -6.60
N VAL A 289 -14.86 -22.22 -5.86
CA VAL A 289 -15.59 -21.56 -4.75
C VAL A 289 -16.81 -20.80 -5.28
N ALA A 290 -16.68 -20.08 -6.39
CA ALA A 290 -17.81 -19.36 -6.99
C ALA A 290 -18.94 -20.29 -7.48
N LEU A 291 -18.60 -21.49 -7.94
CA LEU A 291 -19.59 -22.49 -8.37
C LEU A 291 -20.36 -23.11 -7.17
N CYS A 292 -19.75 -23.17 -5.99
CA CYS A 292 -20.41 -23.68 -4.79
C CYS A 292 -21.46 -22.70 -4.20
N LEU A 293 -21.47 -21.45 -4.67
CA LEU A 293 -22.43 -20.44 -4.23
C LEU A 293 -23.67 -20.32 -5.13
N ARG A 294 -23.73 -21.08 -6.23
CA ARG A 294 -24.87 -21.17 -7.15
C ARG A 294 -25.78 -22.33 -6.79
#